data_ea0cc8abeb7263fa7283c692a1917701
#
_entry.id   ea0cc8abeb7263fa7283c692a1917701
#
_cell.length_a   1.000
_cell.length_b   1.000
_cell.length_c   1.000
_cell.angle_alpha   90.00
_cell.angle_beta   90.00
_cell.angle_gamma   90.00
#
_symmetry.space_group_name_H-M   'P 1'
#
loop_
_entity.id
_entity.type
_entity.pdbx_description
1 polymer ?
#
loop_
_entity_poly.entity_id
_entity_poly.type
_entity_poly.pdbx_seq_one_letter_code
_entity_poly.pdbx_strand_id
1 'polypeptide(L)'
;AVFMETWYGGGLGRAQGGYDEMVFRAMVRDQATFYDPLGLVSKGTEVDFQSGVNAYLYGTRFMSYLALQYTPEKLIDWLRRADGTERYYTRDFERVYGKPLPEAWEEWIRWEHEFQEANLKSVREHPITPYKEIARRGLGAISRSYLSKDKTKLYAAVRSAGRMPHLISIDVATGAITELAEIEGAVSYRVSSLAYDPEDEKLFYTTDNLTYRNLVAYDIKTGESKTLFARARIGDLAFNPVDRSLWGLRTNNGFVMVVR
;
A
#
# COMPACT_ATOMS: atom_id res chain seq x y z
N ALA A 1 -15.42 -8.99 6.42
CA ALA A 1 -15.99 -7.77 5.81
C ALA A 1 -15.72 -7.74 4.31
N VAL A 2 -14.46 -7.63 3.83
CA VAL A 2 -14.11 -7.43 2.41
C VAL A 2 -14.71 -8.47 1.45
N PHE A 3 -14.61 -9.77 1.80
CA PHE A 3 -15.23 -10.82 1.01
C PHE A 3 -16.76 -10.64 0.93
N MET A 4 -17.40 -10.37 2.06
CA MET A 4 -18.86 -10.19 2.16
C MET A 4 -19.34 -8.99 1.36
N GLU A 5 -18.63 -7.86 1.40
CA GLU A 5 -18.92 -6.69 0.58
C GLU A 5 -18.93 -7.03 -0.92
N THR A 6 -17.93 -7.80 -1.36
CA THR A 6 -17.85 -8.24 -2.76
C THR A 6 -18.96 -9.21 -3.13
N TRP A 7 -19.22 -10.19 -2.27
CA TRP A 7 -20.27 -11.19 -2.52
C TRP A 7 -21.66 -10.58 -2.58
N TYR A 8 -22.04 -9.79 -1.56
CA TYR A 8 -23.32 -9.09 -1.56
C TYR A 8 -23.40 -7.96 -2.59
N GLY A 9 -22.29 -7.43 -3.01
CA GLY A 9 -22.17 -6.47 -4.11
C GLY A 9 -22.27 -7.08 -5.52
N GLY A 10 -22.69 -8.33 -5.65
CA GLY A 10 -22.83 -9.01 -6.94
C GLY A 10 -21.49 -9.23 -7.67
N GLY A 11 -20.39 -9.40 -6.93
CA GLY A 11 -19.05 -9.57 -7.48
C GLY A 11 -18.27 -8.27 -7.65
N LEU A 12 -18.87 -7.13 -7.35
CA LEU A 12 -18.19 -5.83 -7.39
C LEU A 12 -17.54 -5.54 -6.04
N GLY A 13 -16.23 -5.63 -5.96
CA GLY A 13 -15.48 -5.33 -4.74
C GLY A 13 -14.07 -5.86 -4.73
N ARG A 14 -13.35 -5.58 -3.65
CA ARG A 14 -11.92 -5.84 -3.50
C ARG A 14 -11.57 -7.33 -3.58
N ALA A 15 -12.46 -8.25 -3.13
CA ALA A 15 -12.15 -9.68 -3.14
C ALA A 15 -11.94 -10.25 -4.56
N GLN A 16 -12.45 -9.57 -5.59
CA GLN A 16 -12.17 -9.84 -7.00
C GLN A 16 -11.29 -8.77 -7.65
N GLY A 17 -10.66 -7.92 -6.85
CA GLY A 17 -9.80 -6.86 -7.33
C GLY A 17 -8.42 -7.37 -7.74
N GLY A 18 -7.92 -6.86 -8.86
CA GLY A 18 -6.60 -7.23 -9.39
C GLY A 18 -5.42 -6.88 -8.48
N TYR A 19 -5.60 -5.99 -7.51
CA TYR A 19 -4.52 -5.60 -6.60
C TYR A 19 -4.09 -6.77 -5.68
N ASP A 20 -5.03 -7.37 -4.97
CA ASP A 20 -4.72 -8.47 -4.05
C ASP A 20 -4.13 -9.66 -4.81
N GLU A 21 -4.68 -9.96 -5.99
CA GLU A 21 -4.16 -11.01 -6.87
C GLU A 21 -2.76 -10.69 -7.39
N MET A 22 -2.49 -9.45 -7.77
CA MET A 22 -1.16 -9.00 -8.19
C MET A 22 -0.13 -9.20 -7.08
N VAL A 23 -0.48 -8.92 -5.82
CA VAL A 23 0.44 -9.09 -4.68
C VAL A 23 0.81 -10.56 -4.50
N PHE A 24 -0.18 -11.48 -4.46
CA PHE A 24 0.11 -12.91 -4.33
C PHE A 24 0.87 -13.46 -5.54
N ARG A 25 0.55 -12.99 -6.74
CA ARG A 25 1.31 -13.33 -7.94
C ARG A 25 2.77 -12.88 -7.87
N ALA A 26 3.03 -11.67 -7.34
CA ALA A 26 4.38 -11.20 -7.12
C ALA A 26 5.10 -12.02 -6.04
N MET A 27 4.43 -12.38 -4.94
CA MET A 27 4.99 -13.24 -3.89
C MET A 27 5.39 -14.62 -4.44
N VAL A 28 4.55 -15.25 -5.25
CA VAL A 28 4.87 -16.53 -5.89
C VAL A 28 6.04 -16.39 -6.86
N ARG A 29 6.05 -15.35 -7.71
CA ARG A 29 7.15 -15.07 -8.63
C ARG A 29 8.49 -14.91 -7.91
N ASP A 30 8.49 -14.21 -6.80
CA ASP A 30 9.68 -13.83 -6.05
C ASP A 30 10.03 -14.85 -4.95
N GLN A 31 9.28 -15.96 -4.88
CA GLN A 31 9.44 -17.02 -3.87
C GLN A 31 9.39 -16.47 -2.42
N ALA A 32 8.54 -15.48 -2.20
CA ALA A 32 8.35 -14.89 -0.89
C ALA A 32 7.63 -15.85 0.06
N THR A 33 7.99 -15.77 1.34
CA THR A 33 7.35 -16.58 2.38
C THR A 33 5.90 -16.16 2.61
N PHE A 34 4.98 -17.11 2.61
CA PHE A 34 3.61 -16.91 3.05
C PHE A 34 3.52 -17.05 4.55
N TYR A 35 2.77 -16.17 5.19
CA TYR A 35 2.56 -16.23 6.64
C TYR A 35 1.51 -17.26 7.02
N ASP A 36 1.71 -17.86 8.18
CA ASP A 36 0.68 -18.64 8.87
C ASP A 36 -0.36 -17.72 9.55
N PRO A 37 -1.50 -18.24 10.02
CA PRO A 37 -2.51 -17.43 10.70
C PRO A 37 -2.00 -16.73 11.96
N LEU A 38 -1.06 -17.34 12.68
CA LEU A 38 -0.47 -16.78 13.89
C LEU A 38 0.46 -15.61 13.56
N GLY A 39 1.25 -15.74 12.50
CA GLY A 39 2.11 -14.68 11.98
C GLY A 39 1.32 -13.43 11.60
N LEU A 40 0.15 -13.58 10.99
CA LEU A 40 -0.74 -12.46 10.67
C LEU A 40 -1.28 -11.77 11.91
N VAL A 41 -1.71 -12.51 12.91
CA VAL A 41 -2.30 -11.95 14.14
C VAL A 41 -1.25 -11.31 15.02
N SER A 42 -0.04 -11.84 15.06
CA SER A 42 1.06 -11.34 15.89
C SER A 42 1.72 -10.07 15.37
N LYS A 43 1.29 -9.56 14.22
CA LYS A 43 1.93 -8.41 13.55
C LYS A 43 3.42 -8.59 13.28
N GLY A 44 3.89 -9.81 13.14
CA GLY A 44 5.27 -10.14 12.75
C GLY A 44 5.71 -9.45 11.46
N THR A 45 4.75 -9.03 10.68
CA THR A 45 4.84 -8.25 9.44
C THR A 45 5.34 -6.80 9.62
N GLU A 46 5.44 -6.30 10.83
CA GLU A 46 6.04 -4.98 11.08
C GLU A 46 7.52 -4.93 10.69
N VAL A 47 8.15 -6.10 10.60
CA VAL A 47 9.57 -6.22 10.24
C VAL A 47 9.79 -6.11 8.73
N ASP A 48 8.82 -6.51 7.91
CA ASP A 48 8.96 -6.60 6.45
C ASP A 48 8.02 -5.68 5.65
N PHE A 49 7.50 -4.63 6.24
CA PHE A 49 6.67 -3.62 5.60
C PHE A 49 5.25 -3.98 5.20
N GLN A 50 4.80 -5.16 5.47
CA GLN A 50 3.44 -5.55 5.14
C GLN A 50 2.45 -5.26 6.29
N SER A 51 2.91 -4.53 7.30
CA SER A 51 2.12 -4.16 8.48
C SER A 51 0.78 -3.52 8.12
N GLY A 52 -0.27 -4.01 8.72
CA GLY A 52 -1.63 -3.49 8.60
C GLY A 52 -2.39 -3.87 7.33
N VAL A 53 -1.73 -4.45 6.33
CA VAL A 53 -2.37 -4.87 5.07
C VAL A 53 -2.66 -6.37 5.04
N ASN A 54 -1.89 -7.16 5.74
CA ASN A 54 -1.90 -8.61 5.61
C ASN A 54 -3.19 -9.29 6.07
N ALA A 55 -3.79 -8.85 7.16
CA ALA A 55 -5.05 -9.43 7.63
C ALA A 55 -6.17 -9.26 6.60
N TYR A 56 -6.22 -8.13 5.90
CA TYR A 56 -7.16 -7.89 4.81
C TYR A 56 -6.79 -8.70 3.56
N LEU A 57 -5.52 -8.69 3.18
CA LEU A 57 -5.02 -9.32 1.98
C LEU A 57 -5.18 -10.85 2.06
N TYR A 58 -4.54 -11.47 3.04
CA TYR A 58 -4.57 -12.91 3.26
C TYR A 58 -5.97 -13.41 3.62
N GLY A 59 -6.63 -12.71 4.53
CA GLY A 59 -7.98 -13.09 4.95
C GLY A 59 -8.97 -13.06 3.77
N THR A 60 -8.91 -12.05 2.91
CA THR A 60 -9.78 -11.97 1.74
C THR A 60 -9.51 -13.13 0.77
N ARG A 61 -8.25 -13.42 0.47
CA ARG A 61 -7.89 -14.54 -0.43
C ARG A 61 -8.27 -15.89 0.16
N PHE A 62 -7.99 -16.12 1.44
CA PHE A 62 -8.39 -17.34 2.11
C PHE A 62 -9.92 -17.54 2.14
N MET A 63 -10.69 -16.49 2.44
CA MET A 63 -12.15 -16.55 2.39
C MET A 63 -12.66 -16.83 0.97
N SER A 64 -12.04 -16.24 -0.05
CA SER A 64 -12.37 -16.51 -1.44
C SER A 64 -12.08 -17.98 -1.81
N TYR A 65 -10.94 -18.50 -1.36
CA TYR A 65 -10.60 -19.92 -1.54
C TYR A 65 -11.63 -20.84 -0.87
N LEU A 66 -12.00 -20.58 0.38
CA LEU A 66 -13.01 -21.38 1.08
C LEU A 66 -14.37 -21.33 0.36
N ALA A 67 -14.77 -20.15 -0.11
CA ALA A 67 -16.01 -20.01 -0.87
C ALA A 67 -15.98 -20.78 -2.20
N LEU A 68 -14.82 -20.83 -2.85
CA LEU A 68 -14.62 -21.56 -4.12
C LEU A 68 -14.63 -23.08 -3.89
N GLN A 69 -13.96 -23.56 -2.83
CA GLN A 69 -13.82 -24.99 -2.56
C GLN A 69 -15.09 -25.61 -1.92
N TYR A 70 -15.81 -24.82 -1.17
CA TYR A 70 -17.02 -25.26 -0.49
C TYR A 70 -18.25 -24.49 -0.97
N THR A 71 -18.63 -23.46 -0.26
CA THR A 71 -19.64 -22.46 -0.70
C THR A 71 -19.50 -21.19 0.15
N PRO A 72 -19.96 -20.02 -0.34
CA PRO A 72 -19.97 -18.79 0.46
C PRO A 72 -20.82 -18.91 1.75
N GLU A 73 -21.88 -19.70 1.71
CA GLU A 73 -22.78 -19.91 2.86
C GLU A 73 -22.06 -20.56 4.03
N LYS A 74 -21.09 -21.45 3.78
CA LYS A 74 -20.27 -22.04 4.84
C LYS A 74 -19.45 -21.01 5.62
N LEU A 75 -19.08 -19.89 5.01
CA LEU A 75 -18.47 -18.78 5.73
C LEU A 75 -19.43 -18.16 6.74
N ILE A 76 -20.71 -18.05 6.38
CA ILE A 76 -21.75 -17.59 7.31
C ILE A 76 -21.89 -18.57 8.46
N ASP A 77 -21.94 -19.87 8.18
CA ASP A 77 -22.07 -20.91 9.20
C ASP A 77 -20.89 -20.91 10.18
N TRP A 78 -19.69 -20.63 9.71
CA TRP A 78 -18.49 -20.49 10.55
C TRP A 78 -18.53 -19.22 11.41
N LEU A 79 -18.96 -18.10 10.84
CA LEU A 79 -18.93 -16.81 11.54
C LEU A 79 -20.17 -16.56 12.40
N ARG A 80 -21.25 -17.28 12.13
CA ARG A 80 -22.51 -17.17 12.86
C ARG A 80 -22.36 -17.71 14.28
N ARG A 81 -22.86 -16.92 15.25
CA ARG A 81 -23.01 -17.37 16.63
C ARG A 81 -24.43 -17.84 16.86
N ALA A 82 -24.58 -19.11 17.19
CA ALA A 82 -25.86 -19.76 17.48
C ALA A 82 -25.64 -20.84 18.57
N ASP A 83 -26.71 -21.46 19.00
CA ASP A 83 -26.64 -22.61 19.93
C ASP A 83 -25.76 -23.71 19.34
N GLY A 84 -24.83 -24.21 20.14
CA GLY A 84 -23.87 -25.24 19.72
C GLY A 84 -22.61 -24.71 19.01
N THR A 85 -22.43 -23.39 18.84
CA THR A 85 -21.15 -22.86 18.36
C THR A 85 -20.05 -22.95 19.40
N GLU A 86 -18.84 -23.30 18.95
CA GLU A 86 -17.68 -23.40 19.81
C GLU A 86 -17.20 -21.99 20.28
N ARG A 87 -16.59 -21.95 21.48
CA ARG A 87 -16.11 -20.70 22.06
C ARG A 87 -15.14 -19.96 21.16
N TYR A 88 -14.22 -20.70 20.53
CA TYR A 88 -13.17 -20.14 19.67
C TYR A 88 -13.48 -20.39 18.20
N TYR A 89 -13.25 -19.39 17.36
CA TYR A 89 -13.47 -19.48 15.92
C TYR A 89 -12.67 -20.61 15.24
N THR A 90 -11.50 -20.97 15.76
CA THR A 90 -10.69 -22.09 15.25
C THR A 90 -11.37 -23.44 15.48
N ARG A 91 -12.02 -23.63 16.63
CA ARG A 91 -12.79 -24.85 16.93
C ARG A 91 -14.08 -24.91 16.12
N ASP A 92 -14.73 -23.77 15.98
CA ASP A 92 -15.94 -23.69 15.18
C ASP A 92 -15.64 -23.90 13.68
N PHE A 93 -14.45 -23.50 13.21
CA PHE A 93 -13.94 -23.82 11.88
C PHE A 93 -13.88 -25.32 11.65
N GLU A 94 -13.26 -26.07 12.57
CA GLU A 94 -13.15 -27.53 12.50
C GLU A 94 -14.54 -28.21 12.47
N ARG A 95 -15.49 -27.71 13.25
CA ARG A 95 -16.89 -28.16 13.22
C ARG A 95 -17.54 -27.97 11.85
N VAL A 96 -17.33 -26.80 11.20
CA VAL A 96 -17.99 -26.45 9.94
C VAL A 96 -17.30 -27.07 8.73
N TYR A 97 -15.97 -27.11 8.72
CA TYR A 97 -15.17 -27.56 7.57
C TYR A 97 -14.65 -29.00 7.69
N GLY A 98 -14.74 -29.60 8.88
CA GLY A 98 -14.30 -30.98 9.12
C GLY A 98 -12.79 -31.15 9.19
N LYS A 99 -12.01 -30.06 9.30
CA LYS A 99 -10.57 -30.08 9.43
C LYS A 99 -10.07 -28.84 10.22
N PRO A 100 -8.87 -28.93 10.85
CA PRO A 100 -8.28 -27.79 11.56
C PRO A 100 -7.99 -26.60 10.63
N LEU A 101 -8.13 -25.39 11.15
CA LEU A 101 -7.81 -24.15 10.39
C LEU A 101 -6.38 -24.12 9.83
N PRO A 102 -5.32 -24.51 10.57
CA PRO A 102 -3.97 -24.55 10.01
C PRO A 102 -3.82 -25.45 8.78
N GLU A 103 -4.47 -26.63 8.79
CA GLU A 103 -4.46 -27.54 7.65
C GLU A 103 -5.12 -26.92 6.42
N ALA A 104 -6.29 -26.32 6.59
CA ALA A 104 -6.98 -25.63 5.50
C ALA A 104 -6.17 -24.42 4.97
N TRP A 105 -5.41 -23.77 5.85
CA TRP A 105 -4.54 -22.66 5.48
C TRP A 105 -3.36 -23.13 4.62
N GLU A 106 -2.72 -24.22 4.97
CA GLU A 106 -1.65 -24.83 4.17
C GLU A 106 -2.17 -25.33 2.81
N GLU A 107 -3.37 -25.91 2.77
CA GLU A 107 -4.03 -26.28 1.51
C GLU A 107 -4.26 -25.05 0.62
N TRP A 108 -4.72 -23.97 1.20
CA TRP A 108 -4.89 -22.72 0.47
C TRP A 108 -3.56 -22.17 -0.07
N ILE A 109 -2.49 -22.19 0.73
CA ILE A 109 -1.17 -21.75 0.27
C ILE A 109 -0.72 -22.55 -0.95
N ARG A 110 -0.86 -23.88 -0.90
CA ARG A 110 -0.52 -24.73 -2.07
C ARG A 110 -1.37 -24.37 -3.29
N TRP A 111 -2.67 -24.26 -3.10
CA TRP A 111 -3.59 -23.86 -4.17
C TRP A 111 -3.26 -22.47 -4.74
N GLU A 112 -2.92 -21.51 -3.89
CA GLU A 112 -2.55 -20.15 -4.32
C GLU A 112 -1.28 -20.17 -5.16
N HIS A 113 -0.27 -20.98 -4.81
CA HIS A 113 0.93 -21.16 -5.62
C HIS A 113 0.58 -21.72 -7.00
N GLU A 114 -0.16 -22.79 -7.08
CA GLU A 114 -0.58 -23.41 -8.34
C GLU A 114 -1.39 -22.43 -9.21
N PHE A 115 -2.33 -21.73 -8.60
CA PHE A 115 -3.16 -20.72 -9.28
C PHE A 115 -2.31 -19.59 -9.85
N GLN A 116 -1.38 -19.05 -9.06
CA GLN A 116 -0.55 -17.94 -9.50
C GLN A 116 0.54 -18.35 -10.50
N GLU A 117 1.06 -19.56 -10.41
CA GLU A 117 1.98 -20.11 -11.43
C GLU A 117 1.28 -20.25 -12.79
N ALA A 118 0.06 -20.78 -12.81
CA ALA A 118 -0.75 -20.85 -14.04
C ALA A 118 -1.04 -19.45 -14.60
N ASN A 119 -1.38 -18.50 -13.74
CA ASN A 119 -1.62 -17.11 -14.10
C ASN A 119 -0.35 -16.43 -14.64
N LEU A 120 0.81 -16.64 -14.00
CA LEU A 120 2.10 -16.12 -14.47
C LEU A 120 2.46 -16.68 -15.86
N LYS A 121 2.16 -17.97 -16.11
CA LYS A 121 2.37 -18.56 -17.43
C LYS A 121 1.55 -17.82 -18.49
N SER A 122 0.27 -17.61 -18.24
CA SER A 122 -0.62 -16.88 -19.17
C SER A 122 -0.18 -15.42 -19.38
N VAL A 123 0.16 -14.70 -18.30
CA VAL A 123 0.65 -13.31 -18.40
C VAL A 123 1.91 -13.22 -19.26
N ARG A 124 2.82 -14.21 -19.15
CA ARG A 124 4.09 -14.24 -19.90
C ARG A 124 3.94 -14.57 -21.39
N GLU A 125 2.77 -15.02 -21.83
CA GLU A 125 2.46 -15.17 -23.26
C GLU A 125 2.36 -13.81 -23.97
N HIS A 126 2.18 -12.73 -23.21
CA HIS A 126 2.12 -11.38 -23.75
C HIS A 126 3.46 -10.65 -23.62
N PRO A 127 3.82 -9.81 -24.60
CA PRO A 127 5.09 -9.08 -24.54
C PRO A 127 5.09 -8.05 -23.39
N ILE A 128 6.21 -7.99 -22.67
CA ILE A 128 6.43 -6.98 -21.65
C ILE A 128 6.87 -5.68 -22.33
N THR A 129 6.24 -4.55 -21.97
CA THR A 129 6.72 -3.24 -22.39
C THR A 129 8.15 -3.04 -21.88
N PRO A 130 9.13 -2.75 -22.76
CA PRO A 130 10.49 -2.52 -22.33
C PRO A 130 10.57 -1.37 -21.32
N TYR A 131 11.31 -1.57 -20.25
CA TYR A 131 11.57 -0.55 -19.24
C TYR A 131 13.04 -0.56 -18.83
N LYS A 132 13.50 0.61 -18.33
CA LYS A 132 14.82 0.75 -17.74
C LYS A 132 14.63 0.90 -16.23
N GLU A 133 15.25 0.01 -15.48
CA GLU A 133 15.31 0.13 -14.02
C GLU A 133 16.28 1.25 -13.65
N ILE A 134 15.80 2.25 -12.90
CA ILE A 134 16.60 3.39 -12.45
C ILE A 134 17.18 3.11 -11.06
N ALA A 135 16.35 2.69 -10.10
CA ALA A 135 16.79 2.37 -8.75
C ALA A 135 16.68 0.86 -8.51
N ARG A 136 17.81 0.24 -8.16
CA ARG A 136 17.90 -1.23 -7.98
C ARG A 136 17.60 -1.70 -6.56
N ARG A 137 17.37 -0.78 -5.62
CA ARG A 137 16.98 -1.14 -4.25
C ARG A 137 15.54 -0.77 -3.97
N GLY A 138 14.88 -1.53 -3.10
CA GLY A 138 13.57 -1.18 -2.59
C GLY A 138 13.60 0.18 -1.87
N LEU A 139 12.69 1.08 -2.25
CA LEU A 139 12.56 2.41 -1.66
C LEU A 139 11.56 2.45 -0.50
N GLY A 140 10.87 1.33 -0.25
CA GLY A 140 9.74 1.28 0.67
C GLY A 140 8.50 1.93 0.06
N ALA A 141 7.76 2.70 0.86
CA ALA A 141 6.67 3.51 0.35
C ALA A 141 7.23 4.77 -0.34
N ILE A 142 6.71 5.06 -1.53
CA ILE A 142 7.14 6.20 -2.34
C ILE A 142 5.93 7.07 -2.70
N SER A 143 6.12 8.39 -2.69
CA SER A 143 5.15 9.35 -3.18
C SER A 143 5.06 9.34 -4.72
N ARG A 144 4.19 10.17 -5.26
CA ARG A 144 4.30 10.59 -6.66
C ARG A 144 5.70 11.16 -6.90
N SER A 145 6.33 10.79 -8.02
CA SER A 145 7.66 11.23 -8.38
C SER A 145 7.60 12.30 -9.48
N TYR A 146 8.55 13.21 -9.45
CA TYR A 146 8.64 14.32 -10.40
C TYR A 146 10.01 14.35 -11.06
N LEU A 147 10.02 14.45 -12.38
CA LEU A 147 11.24 14.58 -13.16
C LEU A 147 11.71 16.04 -13.14
N SER A 148 13.00 16.28 -12.93
CA SER A 148 13.61 17.62 -13.07
C SER A 148 13.43 18.18 -14.49
N LYS A 149 13.52 19.51 -14.64
CA LYS A 149 13.33 20.18 -15.93
C LYS A 149 14.32 19.67 -17.00
N ASP A 150 15.54 19.39 -16.61
CA ASP A 150 16.61 18.84 -17.46
C ASP A 150 16.53 17.31 -17.60
N LYS A 151 15.58 16.66 -16.94
CA LYS A 151 15.33 15.21 -16.95
C LYS A 151 16.49 14.37 -16.38
N THR A 152 17.39 14.96 -15.63
CA THR A 152 18.53 14.25 -15.04
C THR A 152 18.23 13.66 -13.66
N LYS A 153 17.22 14.20 -12.95
CA LYS A 153 16.85 13.78 -11.60
C LYS A 153 15.36 13.49 -11.46
N LEU A 154 15.06 12.51 -10.61
CA LEU A 154 13.70 12.25 -10.10
C LEU A 154 13.63 12.67 -8.63
N TYR A 155 12.63 13.44 -8.27
CA TYR A 155 12.33 13.84 -6.89
C TYR A 155 11.17 13.05 -6.36
N ALA A 156 11.29 12.54 -5.14
CA ALA A 156 10.25 11.81 -4.45
C ALA A 156 10.35 11.98 -2.93
N ALA A 157 9.26 11.70 -2.23
CA ALA A 157 9.29 11.43 -0.81
C ALA A 157 9.25 9.91 -0.60
N VAL A 158 10.10 9.40 0.28
CA VAL A 158 10.21 7.97 0.56
C VAL A 158 10.13 7.70 2.04
N ARG A 159 9.63 6.52 2.38
CA ARG A 159 9.64 5.98 3.72
C ARG A 159 10.07 4.54 3.68
N SER A 160 11.15 4.23 4.35
CA SER A 160 11.68 2.87 4.49
C SER A 160 11.69 2.42 5.95
N ALA A 161 11.82 1.11 6.20
CA ALA A 161 11.86 0.57 7.56
C ALA A 161 13.01 1.15 8.36
N GLY A 162 12.71 1.44 9.63
CA GLY A 162 13.71 1.93 10.57
C GLY A 162 14.22 3.34 10.28
N ARG A 163 13.60 4.08 9.35
CA ARG A 163 14.01 5.44 8.98
C ARG A 163 12.83 6.39 8.94
N MET A 164 13.06 7.64 9.33
CA MET A 164 12.09 8.71 9.14
C MET A 164 11.86 8.95 7.64
N PRO A 165 10.67 9.44 7.23
CA PRO A 165 10.45 9.80 5.83
C PRO A 165 11.41 10.90 5.38
N HIS A 166 11.86 10.82 4.12
CA HIS A 166 12.79 11.78 3.53
C HIS A 166 12.32 12.23 2.14
N LEU A 167 12.61 13.48 1.80
CA LEU A 167 12.70 13.91 0.41
C LEU A 167 14.01 13.38 -0.16
N ILE A 168 13.95 12.83 -1.37
CA ILE A 168 15.10 12.30 -2.09
C ILE A 168 15.17 12.83 -3.50
N SER A 169 16.39 12.87 -4.05
CA SER A 169 16.62 12.89 -5.49
C SER A 169 17.27 11.57 -5.94
N ILE A 170 16.90 11.12 -7.13
CA ILE A 170 17.48 9.95 -7.79
C ILE A 170 18.08 10.43 -9.10
N ASP A 171 19.35 10.20 -9.32
CA ASP A 171 20.01 10.44 -10.60
C ASP A 171 19.51 9.42 -11.64
N VAL A 172 18.96 9.90 -12.74
CA VAL A 172 18.31 9.05 -13.77
C VAL A 172 19.31 8.17 -14.52
N ALA A 173 20.54 8.63 -14.67
CA ALA A 173 21.56 7.90 -15.41
C ALA A 173 22.18 6.77 -14.56
N THR A 174 22.48 7.05 -13.30
CA THR A 174 23.23 6.17 -12.40
C THR A 174 22.37 5.43 -11.39
N GLY A 175 21.16 5.93 -11.09
CA GLY A 175 20.30 5.43 -10.01
C GLY A 175 20.79 5.85 -8.60
N ALA A 176 21.79 6.72 -8.51
CA ALA A 176 22.28 7.21 -7.23
C ALA A 176 21.22 8.03 -6.49
N ILE A 177 21.03 7.71 -5.20
CA ILE A 177 20.01 8.34 -4.36
C ILE A 177 20.69 9.29 -3.39
N THR A 178 20.21 10.53 -3.36
CA THR A 178 20.64 11.58 -2.42
C THR A 178 19.45 11.96 -1.55
N GLU A 179 19.65 11.95 -0.23
CA GLU A 179 18.70 12.47 0.73
C GLU A 179 18.76 14.00 0.74
N LEU A 180 17.61 14.65 0.62
CA LEU A 180 17.51 16.11 0.55
C LEU A 180 17.09 16.72 1.89
N ALA A 181 16.02 16.20 2.48
CA ALA A 181 15.51 16.66 3.76
C ALA A 181 14.70 15.56 4.45
N GLU A 182 14.77 15.52 5.78
CA GLU A 182 13.88 14.72 6.60
C GLU A 182 12.48 15.36 6.63
N ILE A 183 11.45 14.54 6.57
CA ILE A 183 10.06 14.98 6.71
C ILE A 183 9.63 14.76 8.15
N GLU A 184 9.46 15.85 8.88
CA GLU A 184 9.08 15.81 10.29
C GLU A 184 7.70 15.19 10.50
N GLY A 185 7.57 14.37 11.54
CA GLY A 185 6.30 13.80 11.96
C GLY A 185 6.43 12.46 12.67
N ALA A 186 5.53 12.20 13.59
CA ALA A 186 5.66 11.09 14.51
C ALA A 186 5.45 9.72 13.87
N VAL A 187 4.47 9.57 13.02
CA VAL A 187 4.20 8.33 12.28
C VAL A 187 3.35 8.64 11.08
N SER A 188 3.80 8.32 9.93
CA SER A 188 2.95 8.33 8.76
C SER A 188 2.90 6.93 8.15
N TYR A 189 1.71 6.36 8.09
CA TYR A 189 1.48 5.15 7.29
C TYR A 189 1.55 5.42 5.79
N ARG A 190 1.50 6.70 5.44
CA ARG A 190 1.55 7.14 4.05
C ARG A 190 2.72 8.09 3.88
N VAL A 191 3.33 8.01 2.73
CA VAL A 191 4.34 8.99 2.34
C VAL A 191 3.67 10.34 2.17
N SER A 192 4.39 11.40 2.55
CA SER A 192 3.95 12.77 2.38
C SER A 192 3.44 13.01 0.96
N SER A 193 2.38 13.81 0.87
CA SER A 193 1.97 14.36 -0.42
C SER A 193 3.04 15.30 -0.95
N LEU A 194 3.38 15.17 -2.22
CA LEU A 194 4.45 15.92 -2.88
C LEU A 194 3.92 16.59 -4.14
N ALA A 195 4.36 17.84 -4.38
CA ALA A 195 4.22 18.55 -5.64
C ALA A 195 5.54 19.23 -5.99
N TYR A 196 5.74 19.56 -7.26
CA TYR A 196 7.00 20.13 -7.76
C TYR A 196 6.75 21.31 -8.67
N ASP A 197 7.49 22.39 -8.43
CA ASP A 197 7.62 23.56 -9.29
C ASP A 197 8.92 23.46 -10.08
N PRO A 198 8.87 23.18 -11.39
CA PRO A 198 10.06 22.98 -12.20
C PRO A 198 10.81 24.28 -12.54
N GLU A 199 10.18 25.44 -12.43
CA GLU A 199 10.82 26.74 -12.74
C GLU A 199 11.64 27.27 -11.56
N ASP A 200 11.05 27.28 -10.37
CA ASP A 200 11.74 27.71 -9.15
C ASP A 200 12.54 26.60 -8.50
N GLU A 201 12.42 25.35 -8.99
CA GLU A 201 13.03 24.14 -8.41
C GLU A 201 12.67 23.95 -6.93
N LYS A 202 11.36 23.99 -6.65
CA LYS A 202 10.82 23.82 -5.30
C LYS A 202 9.96 22.58 -5.18
N LEU A 203 10.15 21.84 -4.10
CA LEU A 203 9.28 20.75 -3.70
C LEU A 203 8.31 21.24 -2.62
N PHE A 204 7.03 21.00 -2.81
CA PHE A 204 6.00 21.25 -1.81
C PHE A 204 5.59 19.93 -1.21
N TYR A 205 5.58 19.86 0.10
CA TYR A 205 5.22 18.64 0.82
C TYR A 205 4.47 18.92 2.11
N THR A 206 3.86 17.90 2.69
CA THR A 206 3.19 18.01 3.96
C THR A 206 3.93 17.22 5.02
N THR A 207 4.13 17.84 6.20
CA THR A 207 4.64 17.14 7.37
C THR A 207 3.49 16.42 8.08
N ASP A 208 3.80 15.37 8.82
CA ASP A 208 2.83 14.69 9.66
C ASP A 208 3.15 14.98 11.13
N ASN A 209 2.85 16.18 11.56
CA ASN A 209 2.90 16.54 12.96
C ASN A 209 1.68 15.98 13.72
N LEU A 210 1.82 15.73 15.00
CA LEU A 210 0.87 15.00 15.86
C LEU A 210 -0.61 15.43 15.77
N THR A 211 -0.91 16.61 15.24
CA THR A 211 -2.28 17.11 15.17
C THR A 211 -2.73 17.52 13.78
N TYR A 212 -1.91 18.28 13.06
CA TYR A 212 -2.30 18.86 11.76
C TYR A 212 -1.08 19.00 10.87
N ARG A 213 -1.18 18.56 9.63
CA ARG A 213 -0.12 18.67 8.65
C ARG A 213 0.24 20.11 8.37
N ASN A 214 1.53 20.43 8.40
CA ASN A 214 2.04 21.68 7.88
C ASN A 214 2.30 21.55 6.38
N LEU A 215 2.07 22.61 5.62
CA LEU A 215 2.52 22.74 4.26
C LEU A 215 3.90 23.39 4.24
N VAL A 216 4.86 22.73 3.62
CA VAL A 216 6.27 23.14 3.59
C VAL A 216 6.75 23.21 2.15
N ALA A 217 7.58 24.21 1.84
CA ALA A 217 8.36 24.27 0.61
C ALA A 217 9.83 23.97 0.92
N TYR A 218 10.44 23.11 0.11
CA TYR A 218 11.88 22.86 0.10
C TYR A 218 12.47 23.44 -1.18
N ASP A 219 13.45 24.30 -1.04
CA ASP A 219 14.18 24.90 -2.16
C ASP A 219 15.37 23.98 -2.50
N ILE A 220 15.35 23.41 -3.70
CA ILE A 220 16.36 22.44 -4.15
C ILE A 220 17.73 23.10 -4.31
N LYS A 221 17.76 24.40 -4.64
CA LYS A 221 19.00 25.14 -4.89
C LYS A 221 19.74 25.48 -3.60
N THR A 222 18.98 25.90 -2.58
CA THR A 222 19.57 26.33 -1.30
C THR A 222 19.63 25.20 -0.27
N GLY A 223 18.81 24.15 -0.43
CA GLY A 223 18.67 23.08 0.56
C GLY A 223 17.84 23.49 1.78
N GLU A 224 17.10 24.60 1.72
CA GLU A 224 16.34 25.12 2.85
C GLU A 224 14.86 24.74 2.77
N SER A 225 14.29 24.42 3.93
CA SER A 225 12.86 24.18 4.10
C SER A 225 12.18 25.40 4.75
N LYS A 226 11.01 25.79 4.22
CA LYS A 226 10.19 26.87 4.78
C LYS A 226 8.75 26.42 4.96
N THR A 227 8.22 26.54 6.18
CA THR A 227 6.79 26.35 6.43
C THR A 227 5.99 27.46 5.77
N LEU A 228 5.15 27.12 4.81
CA LEU A 228 4.25 28.04 4.12
C LEU A 228 2.96 28.25 4.93
N PHE A 229 2.43 27.17 5.47
CA PHE A 229 1.18 27.21 6.22
C PHE A 229 1.21 26.17 7.36
N ALA A 230 1.20 26.65 8.58
CA ALA A 230 1.14 25.80 9.76
C ALA A 230 -0.29 25.26 9.98
N ARG A 231 -0.41 24.02 10.42
CA ARG A 231 -1.71 23.37 10.69
C ARG A 231 -2.66 23.41 9.49
N ALA A 232 -2.11 23.21 8.31
CA ALA A 232 -2.82 23.36 7.03
C ALA A 232 -3.94 22.33 6.84
N ARG A 233 -3.79 21.12 7.39
CA ARG A 233 -4.69 19.96 7.15
C ARG A 233 -4.84 19.63 5.68
N ILE A 234 -3.84 19.93 4.87
CA ILE A 234 -3.85 19.75 3.42
C ILE A 234 -3.06 18.47 3.06
N GLY A 235 -3.58 17.73 2.10
CA GLY A 235 -2.91 16.60 1.45
C GLY A 235 -3.16 16.61 -0.05
N ASP A 236 -2.71 15.56 -0.73
CA ASP A 236 -2.91 15.37 -2.17
C ASP A 236 -2.55 16.61 -3.00
N LEU A 237 -1.32 17.08 -2.80
CA LEU A 237 -0.82 18.28 -3.45
C LEU A 237 -0.66 18.10 -4.96
N ALA A 238 -0.96 19.18 -5.70
CA ALA A 238 -0.70 19.28 -7.12
C ALA A 238 -0.27 20.71 -7.46
N PHE A 239 0.77 20.87 -8.27
CA PHE A 239 1.24 22.15 -8.77
C PHE A 239 0.80 22.35 -10.22
N ASN A 240 0.20 23.48 -10.51
CA ASN A 240 -0.15 23.88 -11.87
C ASN A 240 0.96 24.79 -12.43
N PRO A 241 1.76 24.32 -13.41
CA PRO A 241 2.86 25.11 -13.94
C PRO A 241 2.40 26.30 -14.80
N VAL A 242 1.14 26.33 -15.26
CA VAL A 242 0.64 27.41 -16.14
C VAL A 242 0.40 28.70 -15.38
N ASP A 243 -0.32 28.62 -14.25
CA ASP A 243 -0.64 29.80 -13.42
C ASP A 243 0.15 29.81 -12.11
N ARG A 244 1.05 28.84 -11.92
CA ARG A 244 1.95 28.66 -10.79
C ARG A 244 1.23 28.53 -9.44
N SER A 245 0.02 27.99 -9.48
CA SER A 245 -0.78 27.76 -8.30
C SER A 245 -0.52 26.37 -7.69
N LEU A 246 -0.53 26.31 -6.36
CA LEU A 246 -0.47 25.05 -5.60
C LEU A 246 -1.88 24.70 -5.14
N TRP A 247 -2.30 23.49 -5.43
CA TRP A 247 -3.62 22.95 -5.09
C TRP A 247 -3.47 21.79 -4.11
N GLY A 248 -4.50 21.56 -3.32
CA GLY A 248 -4.53 20.42 -2.41
C GLY A 248 -5.93 20.11 -1.90
N LEU A 249 -6.06 19.00 -1.20
CA LEU A 249 -7.29 18.61 -0.52
C LEU A 249 -7.19 18.94 0.97
N ARG A 250 -8.03 19.83 1.44
CA ARG A 250 -8.11 20.21 2.86
C ARG A 250 -9.28 19.50 3.54
N THR A 251 -8.97 18.83 4.64
CA THR A 251 -10.01 18.20 5.48
C THR A 251 -10.36 19.11 6.66
N ASN A 252 -11.63 19.44 6.80
CA ASN A 252 -12.15 20.23 7.92
C ASN A 252 -13.52 19.69 8.34
N ASN A 253 -13.68 19.34 9.62
CA ASN A 253 -14.92 18.83 10.21
C ASN A 253 -15.57 17.70 9.38
N GLY A 254 -14.76 16.74 8.89
CA GLY A 254 -15.24 15.62 8.07
C GLY A 254 -15.49 15.93 6.60
N PHE A 255 -15.42 17.19 6.20
CA PHE A 255 -15.55 17.60 4.80
C PHE A 255 -14.17 17.74 4.14
N VAL A 256 -14.09 17.29 2.90
CA VAL A 256 -12.92 17.45 2.05
C VAL A 256 -13.20 18.55 1.03
N MET A 257 -12.31 19.52 0.96
CA MET A 257 -12.43 20.67 0.06
C MET A 257 -11.18 20.79 -0.78
N VAL A 258 -11.36 21.16 -2.06
CA VAL A 258 -10.25 21.57 -2.91
C VAL A 258 -9.87 23.00 -2.53
N VAL A 259 -8.60 23.24 -2.26
CA VAL A 259 -8.04 24.54 -1.89
C VAL A 259 -6.88 24.90 -2.81
N ARG A 260 -6.67 26.22 -2.97
CA ARG A 260 -5.59 26.79 -3.79
C ARG A 260 -4.67 27.63 -2.91
#